data_486c283451521a4e8403a746c5b262a5
#
_entry.id   486c283451521a4e8403a746c5b262a5
#
_cell.length_a   1.000
_cell.length_b   1.000
_cell.length_c   1.000
_cell.angle_alpha   90.00
_cell.angle_beta   90.00
_cell.angle_gamma   90.00
#
_symmetry.space_group_name_H-M   'P 1'
#
loop_
_entity.id
_entity.type
_entity.pdbx_description
1 polymer ?
#
loop_
_entity_poly.entity_id
_entity_poly.type
_entity_poly.pdbx_seq_one_letter_code
_entity_poly.pdbx_strand_id
1 'polypeptide(L)'
;GSRMSNHNELDTSMFTHVLHSHYSAPRGYDWEEPGTPRVSQWNAASRGSGLASKMKQRAHAYRTNHLLVTFGDDFKFKNAALQFQNMDLIIRAINDNKGLGVHIRYSTLSEYFGAVHQESTQKNIVFPFHRGDFFPYADNGDSYWTGYYTTRPTLKVKVEYFFAYFFAAVSICLF
;
A
#
# COMPACT_ATOMS: atom_id res chain seq x y z
N GLY A 1 -28.49 -21.21 30.76
CA GLY A 1 -29.05 -20.36 29.74
C GLY A 1 -28.13 -20.31 28.54
N SER A 2 -28.44 -21.10 27.49
CA SER A 2 -27.75 -21.09 26.21
C SER A 2 -27.99 -19.75 25.53
N ARG A 3 -26.95 -18.96 25.31
CA ARG A 3 -26.98 -17.84 24.36
C ARG A 3 -27.13 -18.43 22.95
N MET A 4 -28.31 -18.31 22.38
CA MET A 4 -28.51 -18.45 20.95
C MET A 4 -27.69 -17.35 20.27
N SER A 5 -26.65 -17.71 19.54
CA SER A 5 -25.96 -16.81 18.62
C SER A 5 -26.93 -16.48 17.49
N ASN A 6 -27.34 -15.23 17.40
CA ASN A 6 -28.10 -14.72 16.25
C ASN A 6 -27.18 -14.80 15.00
N HIS A 7 -27.40 -15.81 14.19
CA HIS A 7 -26.70 -16.05 12.91
C HIS A 7 -27.13 -15.11 11.75
N ASN A 8 -27.74 -13.95 12.05
CA ASN A 8 -28.29 -13.05 11.02
C ASN A 8 -27.60 -11.68 10.94
N GLU A 9 -26.50 -11.42 11.64
CA GLU A 9 -25.64 -10.30 11.29
C GLU A 9 -24.74 -10.75 10.14
N LEU A 10 -24.95 -10.19 8.95
CA LEU A 10 -24.02 -10.33 7.82
C LEU A 10 -22.65 -9.89 8.34
N ASP A 11 -21.66 -10.78 8.26
CA ASP A 11 -20.29 -10.41 8.57
C ASP A 11 -19.83 -9.38 7.53
N THR A 12 -19.82 -8.11 7.95
CA THR A 12 -19.37 -6.98 7.14
C THR A 12 -17.91 -6.63 7.40
N SER A 13 -17.16 -7.52 8.05
CA SER A 13 -15.75 -7.31 8.31
C SER A 13 -14.95 -7.27 7.02
N MET A 14 -13.96 -6.38 6.96
CA MET A 14 -13.06 -6.24 5.82
C MET A 14 -11.62 -6.40 6.28
N PHE A 15 -10.86 -7.26 5.61
CA PHE A 15 -9.44 -7.36 5.85
C PHE A 15 -8.74 -6.11 5.30
N THR A 16 -8.08 -5.36 6.19
CA THR A 16 -7.51 -4.06 5.87
C THR A 16 -6.02 -4.05 6.14
N HIS A 17 -5.23 -3.59 5.17
CA HIS A 17 -3.82 -3.29 5.37
C HIS A 17 -3.64 -1.82 5.74
N VAL A 18 -3.04 -1.57 6.89
CA VAL A 18 -2.62 -0.22 7.30
C VAL A 18 -1.16 -0.03 6.91
N LEU A 19 -0.89 0.98 6.08
CA LEU A 19 0.46 1.31 5.66
C LEU A 19 1.32 1.71 6.87
N HIS A 20 2.60 1.32 6.88
CA HIS A 20 3.56 1.70 7.91
C HIS A 20 3.76 3.21 8.02
N SER A 21 3.69 3.90 6.91
CA SER A 21 3.83 5.35 6.79
C SER A 21 2.99 5.81 5.60
N HIS A 22 3.03 7.12 5.30
CA HIS A 22 2.40 7.66 4.09
C HIS A 22 2.75 6.85 2.82
N TYR A 23 1.89 6.87 1.81
CA TYR A 23 2.05 6.08 0.57
C TYR A 23 3.26 6.48 -0.30
N SER A 24 4.02 7.49 0.11
CA SER A 24 5.24 7.93 -0.58
C SER A 24 6.30 6.85 -0.67
N ALA A 25 7.17 6.95 -1.67
CA ALA A 25 8.36 6.12 -1.79
C ALA A 25 9.23 6.19 -0.52
N PRO A 26 9.93 5.12 -0.13
CA PRO A 26 10.85 5.18 1.00
C PRO A 26 11.86 6.31 0.84
N ARG A 27 12.09 7.08 1.90
CA ARG A 27 12.99 8.24 1.87
C ARG A 27 14.32 7.91 1.22
N GLY A 28 14.68 8.68 0.18
CA GLY A 28 15.90 8.52 -0.60
C GLY A 28 15.77 7.54 -1.79
N TYR A 29 14.55 7.10 -2.10
CA TYR A 29 14.25 6.17 -3.22
C TYR A 29 13.19 6.74 -4.18
N ASP A 30 12.89 8.01 -4.11
CA ASP A 30 12.13 8.73 -5.13
C ASP A 30 13.11 9.48 -6.05
N TRP A 31 13.29 8.99 -7.26
CA TRP A 31 14.28 9.56 -8.20
C TRP A 31 13.76 10.77 -8.98
N GLU A 32 12.52 11.16 -8.80
CA GLU A 32 11.99 12.45 -9.24
C GLU A 32 12.17 13.56 -8.19
N GLU A 33 12.61 13.18 -6.98
CA GLU A 33 12.94 14.15 -5.94
C GLU A 33 14.35 14.73 -6.18
N PRO A 34 14.49 16.08 -6.19
CA PRO A 34 15.78 16.72 -6.36
C PRO A 34 16.82 16.23 -5.34
N GLY A 35 18.02 15.90 -5.83
CA GLY A 35 19.10 15.43 -4.98
C GLY A 35 19.06 13.93 -4.65
N THR A 36 18.05 13.17 -5.06
CA THR A 36 18.06 11.72 -4.92
C THR A 36 19.05 11.11 -5.92
N PRO A 37 20.14 10.43 -5.45
CA PRO A 37 21.13 9.84 -6.34
C PRO A 37 20.51 8.73 -7.17
N ARG A 38 20.79 8.72 -8.48
CA ARG A 38 20.39 7.63 -9.36
C ARG A 38 21.14 6.35 -9.00
N VAL A 39 20.49 5.23 -9.26
CA VAL A 39 21.10 3.92 -9.09
C VAL A 39 21.99 3.60 -10.29
N SER A 40 23.16 3.09 -10.02
CA SER A 40 24.14 2.64 -10.99
C SER A 40 24.73 1.30 -10.56
N GLN A 41 25.44 0.63 -11.44
CA GLN A 41 26.16 -0.60 -11.08
C GLN A 41 27.11 -0.44 -9.86
N TRP A 42 27.63 0.77 -9.65
CA TRP A 42 28.58 1.06 -8.56
C TRP A 42 27.91 1.23 -7.19
N ASN A 43 26.67 1.66 -7.15
CA ASN A 43 25.97 1.94 -5.89
C ASN A 43 24.75 1.05 -5.64
N ALA A 44 24.34 0.21 -6.60
CA ALA A 44 23.15 -0.62 -6.50
C ALA A 44 23.19 -1.56 -5.28
N ALA A 45 24.33 -2.19 -5.02
CA ALA A 45 24.49 -3.10 -3.87
C ALA A 45 24.32 -2.37 -2.53
N SER A 46 24.97 -1.22 -2.36
CA SER A 46 24.87 -0.41 -1.15
C SER A 46 23.44 0.13 -0.96
N ARG A 47 22.84 0.67 -2.01
CA ARG A 47 21.45 1.18 -1.95
C ARG A 47 20.46 0.06 -1.74
N GLY A 48 20.64 -1.10 -2.38
CA GLY A 48 19.81 -2.29 -2.16
C GLY A 48 19.86 -2.76 -0.70
N SER A 49 21.06 -2.87 -0.13
CA SER A 49 21.23 -3.22 1.29
C SER A 49 20.57 -2.21 2.22
N GLY A 50 20.67 -0.93 1.92
CA GLY A 50 20.00 0.13 2.67
C GLY A 50 18.47 0.02 2.62
N LEU A 51 17.89 -0.27 1.44
CA LEU A 51 16.46 -0.50 1.31
C LEU A 51 16.02 -1.76 2.07
N ALA A 52 16.74 -2.88 1.89
CA ALA A 52 16.46 -4.13 2.58
C ALA A 52 16.45 -3.96 4.11
N SER A 53 17.42 -3.22 4.65
CA SER A 53 17.47 -2.91 6.10
C SER A 53 16.24 -2.12 6.56
N LYS A 54 15.84 -1.09 5.82
CA LYS A 54 14.61 -0.31 6.12
C LYS A 54 13.37 -1.20 6.07
N MET A 55 13.27 -2.11 5.10
CA MET A 55 12.12 -3.00 4.96
C MET A 55 12.06 -4.02 6.10
N LYS A 56 13.19 -4.54 6.55
CA LYS A 56 13.25 -5.40 7.73
C LYS A 56 12.75 -4.67 8.99
N GLN A 57 13.12 -3.41 9.18
CA GLN A 57 12.60 -2.61 10.29
C GLN A 57 11.07 -2.43 10.20
N ARG A 58 10.54 -2.11 9.01
CA ARG A 58 9.09 -1.99 8.80
C ARG A 58 8.36 -3.31 9.04
N ALA A 59 8.97 -4.44 8.69
CA ALA A 59 8.37 -5.76 8.84
C ALA A 59 8.01 -6.10 10.29
N HIS A 60 8.68 -5.52 11.27
CA HIS A 60 8.35 -5.72 12.69
C HIS A 60 6.94 -5.21 13.07
N ALA A 61 6.34 -4.33 12.28
CA ALA A 61 4.99 -3.85 12.49
C ALA A 61 3.90 -4.82 11.96
N TYR A 62 4.30 -5.85 11.21
CA TYR A 62 3.37 -6.77 10.54
C TYR A 62 3.52 -8.19 11.06
N ARG A 63 2.47 -8.98 10.92
CA ARG A 63 2.41 -10.36 11.46
C ARG A 63 2.84 -11.43 10.46
N THR A 64 2.91 -11.10 9.17
CA THR A 64 3.35 -11.99 8.10
C THR A 64 4.72 -11.57 7.59
N ASN A 65 5.37 -12.47 6.84
CA ASN A 65 6.64 -12.18 6.17
C ASN A 65 6.48 -11.37 4.88
N HIS A 66 5.25 -11.02 4.53
CA HIS A 66 4.94 -10.21 3.36
C HIS A 66 4.80 -8.74 3.76
N LEU A 67 5.50 -7.88 3.04
CA LEU A 67 5.47 -6.44 3.24
C LEU A 67 5.08 -5.73 1.96
N LEU A 68 4.03 -4.91 2.02
CA LEU A 68 3.67 -4.02 0.92
C LEU A 68 4.49 -2.73 1.03
N VAL A 69 5.19 -2.40 -0.04
CA VAL A 69 5.98 -1.17 -0.15
C VAL A 69 5.45 -0.35 -1.32
N THR A 70 4.89 0.80 -1.01
CA THR A 70 4.42 1.73 -2.02
C THR A 70 5.57 2.56 -2.56
N PHE A 71 5.53 2.83 -3.87
CA PHE A 71 6.40 3.78 -4.54
C PHE A 71 5.52 4.75 -5.31
N GLY A 72 5.63 6.00 -5.03
CA GLY A 72 4.84 7.06 -5.63
C GLY A 72 4.73 8.24 -4.71
N ASP A 73 3.81 9.06 -4.97
CA ASP A 73 3.29 10.20 -4.22
C ASP A 73 2.42 11.01 -5.19
N ASP A 74 1.80 12.10 -4.71
CA ASP A 74 1.10 13.04 -5.56
C ASP A 74 2.04 13.58 -6.65
N PHE A 75 1.56 13.56 -7.89
CA PHE A 75 2.28 14.06 -9.07
C PHE A 75 3.62 13.35 -9.39
N LYS A 76 3.87 12.17 -8.84
CA LYS A 76 5.04 11.35 -9.17
C LYS A 76 4.77 10.44 -10.38
N PHE A 77 5.80 9.77 -10.84
CA PHE A 77 5.81 8.96 -12.08
C PHE A 77 5.55 9.77 -13.36
N LYS A 78 5.83 11.07 -13.36
CA LYS A 78 5.86 11.86 -14.59
C LYS A 78 6.94 11.35 -15.55
N ASN A 79 8.06 10.90 -15.00
CA ASN A 79 9.10 10.17 -15.72
C ASN A 79 9.15 8.73 -15.21
N ALA A 80 8.14 7.94 -15.58
CA ALA A 80 8.02 6.56 -15.15
C ALA A 80 9.25 5.70 -15.54
N ALA A 81 9.84 5.94 -16.70
CA ALA A 81 11.05 5.24 -17.14
C ALA A 81 12.21 5.43 -16.16
N LEU A 82 12.41 6.63 -15.65
CA LEU A 82 13.43 6.91 -14.64
C LEU A 82 13.18 6.12 -13.36
N GLN A 83 11.95 6.09 -12.86
CA GLN A 83 11.57 5.37 -11.66
C GLN A 83 11.81 3.87 -11.83
N PHE A 84 11.28 3.27 -12.90
CA PHE A 84 11.42 1.83 -13.15
C PHE A 84 12.86 1.40 -13.36
N GLN A 85 13.68 2.14 -14.14
CA GLN A 85 15.10 1.82 -14.34
C GLN A 85 15.87 1.73 -13.02
N ASN A 86 15.62 2.65 -12.09
CA ASN A 86 16.28 2.63 -10.79
C ASN A 86 15.73 1.52 -9.88
N MET A 87 14.43 1.27 -9.89
CA MET A 87 13.83 0.17 -9.14
C MET A 87 14.34 -1.19 -9.62
N ASP A 88 14.45 -1.41 -10.93
CA ASP A 88 14.94 -2.66 -11.50
C ASP A 88 16.36 -2.98 -11.04
N LEU A 89 17.25 -1.98 -11.01
CA LEU A 89 18.61 -2.14 -10.53
C LEU A 89 18.66 -2.51 -9.04
N ILE A 90 17.81 -1.90 -8.22
CA ILE A 90 17.72 -2.23 -6.80
C ILE A 90 17.11 -3.61 -6.57
N ILE A 91 16.06 -3.97 -7.29
CA ILE A 91 15.43 -5.29 -7.22
C ILE A 91 16.45 -6.38 -7.53
N ARG A 92 17.23 -6.22 -8.60
CA ARG A 92 18.30 -7.16 -8.94
C ARG A 92 19.35 -7.24 -7.84
N ALA A 93 19.87 -6.10 -7.39
CA ALA A 93 20.92 -6.06 -6.37
C ALA A 93 20.48 -6.70 -5.04
N ILE A 94 19.22 -6.58 -4.65
CA ILE A 94 18.68 -7.23 -3.46
C ILE A 94 18.53 -8.73 -3.69
N ASN A 95 17.92 -9.14 -4.80
CA ASN A 95 17.59 -10.54 -5.06
C ASN A 95 18.84 -11.39 -5.34
N ASP A 96 19.89 -10.81 -5.90
CA ASP A 96 21.17 -11.48 -6.13
C ASP A 96 21.96 -11.68 -4.83
N ASN A 97 21.75 -10.85 -3.82
CA ASN A 97 22.40 -10.95 -2.52
C ASN A 97 21.56 -11.75 -1.51
N LYS A 98 21.70 -13.08 -1.56
CA LYS A 98 20.98 -14.00 -0.65
C LYS A 98 21.24 -13.71 0.84
N GLY A 99 22.39 -13.13 1.18
CA GLY A 99 22.73 -12.77 2.57
C GLY A 99 21.82 -11.68 3.16
N LEU A 100 21.12 -10.93 2.32
CA LEU A 100 20.14 -9.96 2.81
C LEU A 100 18.88 -10.63 3.40
N GLY A 101 18.57 -11.89 3.04
CA GLY A 101 17.37 -12.57 3.52
C GLY A 101 16.05 -11.83 3.16
N VAL A 102 16.06 -11.12 2.06
CA VAL A 102 14.91 -10.35 1.51
C VAL A 102 14.78 -10.71 0.04
N HIS A 103 13.56 -10.90 -0.41
CA HIS A 103 13.21 -11.04 -1.80
C HIS A 103 12.19 -9.94 -2.16
N ILE A 104 12.43 -9.21 -3.23
CA ILE A 104 11.59 -8.09 -3.67
C ILE A 104 11.18 -8.27 -5.12
N ARG A 105 9.93 -7.92 -5.43
CA ARG A 105 9.37 -7.94 -6.79
C ARG A 105 8.28 -6.91 -6.93
N TYR A 106 7.94 -6.57 -8.15
CA TYR A 106 6.66 -5.90 -8.42
C TYR A 106 5.51 -6.83 -8.07
N SER A 107 4.43 -6.26 -7.60
CA SER A 107 3.24 -6.99 -7.20
C SER A 107 1.98 -6.18 -7.43
N THR A 108 0.89 -6.86 -7.68
CA THR A 108 -0.45 -6.30 -7.58
C THR A 108 -0.97 -6.40 -6.15
N LEU A 109 -2.00 -5.63 -5.81
CA LEU A 109 -2.66 -5.76 -4.51
C LEU A 109 -3.24 -7.16 -4.31
N SER A 110 -3.83 -7.76 -5.35
CA SER A 110 -4.38 -9.12 -5.29
C SER A 110 -3.31 -10.16 -4.95
N GLU A 111 -2.12 -10.07 -5.54
CA GLU A 111 -1.01 -10.97 -5.22
C GLU A 111 -0.52 -10.78 -3.78
N TYR A 112 -0.41 -9.54 -3.33
CA TYR A 112 -0.01 -9.24 -1.96
C TYR A 112 -1.00 -9.80 -0.94
N PHE A 113 -2.29 -9.49 -1.08
CA PHE A 113 -3.32 -9.98 -0.17
C PHE A 113 -3.47 -11.49 -0.23
N GLY A 114 -3.34 -12.10 -1.41
CA GLY A 114 -3.32 -13.55 -1.57
C GLY A 114 -2.18 -14.21 -0.79
N ALA A 115 -0.96 -13.65 -0.87
CA ALA A 115 0.20 -14.16 -0.12
C ALA A 115 0.02 -14.02 1.40
N VAL A 116 -0.48 -12.87 1.86
CA VAL A 116 -0.78 -12.64 3.28
C VAL A 116 -1.84 -13.61 3.78
N HIS A 117 -2.92 -13.83 3.01
CA HIS A 117 -3.97 -14.77 3.36
C HIS A 117 -3.45 -16.21 3.44
N GLN A 118 -2.67 -16.63 2.46
CA GLN A 118 -2.06 -17.97 2.44
C GLN A 118 -1.18 -18.20 3.67
N GLU A 119 -0.27 -17.28 3.97
CA GLU A 119 0.61 -17.41 5.13
C GLU A 119 -0.16 -17.39 6.44
N SER A 120 -1.15 -16.50 6.57
CA SER A 120 -1.95 -16.39 7.79
C SER A 120 -2.75 -17.65 8.08
N THR A 121 -3.30 -18.27 7.03
CA THR A 121 -4.02 -19.56 7.14
C THR A 121 -3.07 -20.69 7.55
N GLN A 122 -1.92 -20.79 6.88
CA GLN A 122 -0.93 -21.86 7.19
C GLN A 122 -0.36 -21.76 8.60
N LYS A 123 -0.17 -20.56 9.10
CA LYS A 123 0.45 -20.31 10.43
C LYS A 123 -0.58 -20.01 11.52
N ASN A 124 -1.87 -20.07 11.22
CA ASN A 124 -2.95 -19.69 12.13
C ASN A 124 -2.75 -18.29 12.75
N ILE A 125 -2.36 -17.31 11.92
CA ILE A 125 -2.12 -15.94 12.37
C ILE A 125 -3.46 -15.24 12.58
N VAL A 126 -3.69 -14.76 13.80
CA VAL A 126 -4.86 -13.95 14.14
C VAL A 126 -4.49 -12.48 14.02
N PHE A 127 -5.22 -11.73 13.19
CA PHE A 127 -5.05 -10.29 13.07
C PHE A 127 -5.87 -9.55 14.13
N PRO A 128 -5.44 -8.36 14.56
CA PRO A 128 -6.23 -7.53 15.45
C PRO A 128 -7.52 -7.08 14.75
N PHE A 129 -8.58 -6.97 15.51
CA PHE A 129 -9.86 -6.47 15.04
C PHE A 129 -10.03 -5.01 15.48
N HIS A 130 -10.41 -4.13 14.56
CA HIS A 130 -10.76 -2.75 14.83
C HIS A 130 -12.25 -2.53 14.57
N ARG A 131 -12.93 -1.85 15.49
CA ARG A 131 -14.33 -1.45 15.36
C ARG A 131 -14.40 0.07 15.42
N GLY A 132 -14.86 0.68 14.34
CA GLY A 132 -14.91 2.13 14.17
C GLY A 132 -14.33 2.56 12.82
N ASP A 133 -14.09 3.84 12.66
CA ASP A 133 -13.45 4.42 11.48
C ASP A 133 -12.01 4.86 11.78
N PHE A 134 -11.34 5.38 10.76
CA PHE A 134 -9.97 5.92 10.83
C PHE A 134 -9.95 7.43 10.63
N PHE A 135 -11.09 8.09 10.76
CA PHE A 135 -11.21 9.54 10.63
C PHE A 135 -11.03 10.28 11.96
N PRO A 136 -10.63 11.56 11.90
CA PRO A 136 -10.17 12.30 10.72
C PRO A 136 -8.73 11.97 10.34
N TYR A 137 -8.37 12.19 9.07
CA TYR A 137 -6.98 12.14 8.65
C TYR A 137 -6.22 13.34 9.21
N ALA A 138 -5.09 13.06 9.86
CA ALA A 138 -4.15 14.07 10.32
C ALA A 138 -2.75 13.72 9.78
N ASP A 139 -2.15 14.57 8.95
CA ASP A 139 -0.85 14.29 8.34
C ASP A 139 0.31 14.68 9.27
N ASN A 140 0.09 15.64 10.13
CA ASN A 140 1.01 15.96 11.23
C ASN A 140 0.31 16.80 12.31
N GLY A 141 0.73 16.68 13.57
CA GLY A 141 0.30 17.49 14.70
C GLY A 141 -1.19 17.82 14.70
N ASP A 142 -1.52 19.10 14.61
CA ASP A 142 -2.88 19.62 14.61
C ASP A 142 -3.45 19.86 13.20
N SER A 143 -2.82 19.29 12.19
CA SER A 143 -3.23 19.43 10.78
C SER A 143 -4.26 18.38 10.41
N TYR A 144 -5.54 18.71 10.56
CA TYR A 144 -6.66 17.82 10.26
C TYR A 144 -7.27 18.13 8.88
N TRP A 145 -7.42 17.10 8.06
CA TRP A 145 -7.97 17.19 6.71
C TRP A 145 -9.49 16.96 6.71
N THR A 146 -10.24 17.87 7.32
CA THR A 146 -11.67 17.71 7.51
C THR A 146 -12.53 18.65 6.64
N GLY A 147 -12.05 19.85 6.35
CA GLY A 147 -12.81 20.87 5.63
C GLY A 147 -13.27 20.44 4.23
N TYR A 148 -12.54 19.57 3.56
CA TYR A 148 -12.89 19.11 2.22
C TYR A 148 -14.07 18.13 2.18
N TYR A 149 -14.49 17.53 3.30
CA TYR A 149 -15.64 16.63 3.34
C TYR A 149 -16.92 17.33 2.92
N THR A 150 -17.11 18.55 3.34
CA THR A 150 -18.30 19.36 3.09
C THR A 150 -18.13 20.47 2.06
N THR A 151 -16.92 20.64 1.52
CA THR A 151 -16.65 21.64 0.47
C THR A 151 -17.35 21.23 -0.82
N ARG A 152 -18.13 22.15 -1.41
CA ARG A 152 -18.86 21.97 -2.68
C ARG A 152 -19.72 20.70 -2.70
N PRO A 153 -20.69 20.54 -1.77
CA PRO A 153 -21.44 19.30 -1.62
C PRO A 153 -22.24 18.95 -2.88
N THR A 154 -22.86 19.92 -3.52
CA THR A 154 -23.64 19.71 -4.75
C THR A 154 -22.76 19.16 -5.89
N LEU A 155 -21.51 19.61 -6.03
CA LEU A 155 -20.60 19.10 -7.04
C LEU A 155 -20.22 17.64 -6.72
N LYS A 156 -19.91 17.34 -5.47
CA LYS A 156 -19.54 15.99 -5.05
C LYS A 156 -20.68 15.00 -5.31
N VAL A 157 -21.90 15.34 -4.95
CA VAL A 157 -23.09 14.52 -5.24
C VAL A 157 -23.25 14.27 -6.74
N LYS A 158 -23.08 15.31 -7.58
CA LYS A 158 -23.14 15.14 -9.05
C LYS A 158 -22.08 14.20 -9.58
N VAL A 159 -20.86 14.29 -9.04
CA VAL A 159 -19.74 13.39 -9.41
C VAL A 159 -20.06 11.95 -9.05
N GLU A 160 -20.58 11.69 -7.86
CA GLU A 160 -20.99 10.34 -7.43
C GLU A 160 -22.08 9.76 -8.34
N TYR A 161 -23.12 10.54 -8.66
CA TYR A 161 -24.14 10.09 -9.60
C TYR A 161 -23.57 9.82 -10.99
N PHE A 162 -22.66 10.68 -11.49
CA PHE A 162 -22.00 10.46 -12.77
C PHE A 162 -21.24 9.13 -12.80
N PHE A 163 -20.45 8.83 -11.78
CA PHE A 163 -19.74 7.57 -11.68
C PHE A 163 -20.70 6.37 -11.58
N ALA A 164 -21.76 6.46 -10.78
CA ALA A 164 -22.75 5.40 -10.68
C ALA A 164 -23.41 5.08 -12.03
N TYR A 165 -23.82 6.10 -12.77
CA TYR A 165 -24.38 5.92 -14.11
C TYR A 165 -23.35 5.43 -15.13
N PHE A 166 -22.12 5.92 -15.07
CA PHE A 166 -21.04 5.47 -15.95
C PHE A 166 -20.74 3.98 -15.75
N PHE A 167 -20.57 3.53 -14.52
CA PHE A 167 -20.33 2.11 -14.22
C PHE A 167 -21.52 1.23 -14.57
N ALA A 168 -22.76 1.69 -14.34
CA ALA A 168 -23.95 0.98 -14.78
C ALA A 168 -23.99 0.82 -16.30
N ALA A 169 -23.71 1.89 -17.04
CA ALA A 169 -23.69 1.84 -18.52
C ALA A 169 -22.58 0.92 -19.05
N VAL A 170 -21.38 0.98 -18.49
CA VAL A 170 -20.27 0.06 -18.87
C VAL A 170 -20.61 -1.39 -18.56
N SER A 171 -21.26 -1.67 -17.45
CA SER A 171 -21.68 -3.03 -17.09
C SER A 171 -22.76 -3.58 -18.05
N ILE A 172 -23.64 -2.74 -18.57
CA ILE A 172 -24.66 -3.12 -19.56
C ILE A 172 -24.03 -3.35 -20.95
N CYS A 173 -22.97 -2.67 -21.30
CA CYS A 173 -22.29 -2.84 -22.59
C CYS A 173 -21.34 -4.05 -22.65
N LEU A 174 -21.09 -4.74 -21.55
CA LEU A 174 -20.22 -5.91 -21.49
C LEU A 174 -21.00 -7.24 -21.51
N PHE A 175 -22.29 -7.21 -21.68
CA PHE A 175 -23.18 -8.33 -21.92
C PHE A 175 -23.82 -8.21 -23.32
#